data_f00a8e3607287ee75839441f6adc8350
#
_entry.id   f00a8e3607287ee75839441f6adc8350
#
_cell.length_a   1.000
_cell.length_b   1.000
_cell.length_c   1.000
_cell.angle_alpha   90.00
_cell.angle_beta   90.00
_cell.angle_gamma   90.00
#
_symmetry.space_group_name_H-M   'P 1'
#
loop_
_entity.id
_entity.type
_entity.pdbx_description
1 polymer ?
#
loop_
_entity_poly.entity_id
_entity_poly.type
_entity_poly.pdbx_seq_one_letter_code
_entity_poly.pdbx_strand_id
1 'polypeptide(L)'
;RTRLFDVMADLAPSGSEQIAQAAGLNERYVREWLAAMGVARIVHYQPESALYHLPSVATAFLTRRASPNNLAAAAQFVPLLGGVEDSIVECFRRGGGVPYESYGRFHQVMAEESSQTVVSALHEGILPLDPGLSGRLRQGIRVLDVGCGSGKALRELARSYPQSQFIGYDFSAA
;
A
#
# COMPACT_ATOMS: atom_id res chain seq x y z
N ARG A 1 -7.28 3.19 -4.73
CA ARG A 1 -8.48 3.72 -4.06
C ARG A 1 -9.72 2.95 -4.49
N THR A 2 -9.96 2.77 -5.77
CA THR A 2 -11.11 2.03 -6.32
C THR A 2 -11.08 0.54 -6.06
N ARG A 3 -9.91 -0.03 -5.77
CA ARG A 3 -9.68 -1.47 -5.55
C ARG A 3 -10.03 -2.37 -6.74
N LEU A 4 -10.09 -1.83 -7.96
CA LEU A 4 -10.47 -2.60 -9.14
C LEU A 4 -9.59 -3.83 -9.38
N PHE A 5 -8.28 -3.73 -9.18
CA PHE A 5 -7.39 -4.90 -9.30
C PHE A 5 -7.70 -5.97 -8.23
N ASP A 6 -8.01 -5.56 -6.99
CA ASP A 6 -8.39 -6.52 -5.94
C ASP A 6 -9.69 -7.22 -6.31
N VAL A 7 -10.71 -6.47 -6.75
CA VAL A 7 -12.01 -7.01 -7.17
C VAL A 7 -11.86 -7.97 -8.34
N MET A 8 -11.13 -7.57 -9.39
CA MET A 8 -10.91 -8.42 -10.56
C MET A 8 -10.13 -9.70 -10.25
N ALA A 9 -9.25 -9.67 -9.25
CA ALA A 9 -8.49 -10.85 -8.83
C ALA A 9 -9.38 -11.93 -8.16
N ASP A 10 -10.54 -11.53 -7.65
CA ASP A 10 -11.53 -12.41 -7.02
C ASP A 10 -12.67 -12.84 -7.96
N LEU A 11 -12.73 -12.26 -9.16
CA LEU A 11 -13.74 -12.55 -10.16
C LEU A 11 -13.23 -13.53 -11.23
N ALA A 12 -14.10 -14.39 -11.71
CA ALA A 12 -13.93 -15.04 -13.00
C ALA A 12 -13.92 -13.98 -14.13
N PRO A 13 -13.46 -14.30 -15.35
CA PRO A 13 -13.58 -13.40 -16.49
C PRO A 13 -14.99 -12.81 -16.58
N SER A 14 -15.10 -11.48 -16.57
CA SER A 14 -16.36 -10.75 -16.41
C SER A 14 -16.45 -9.54 -17.32
N GLY A 15 -17.66 -9.14 -17.67
CA GLY A 15 -17.93 -7.91 -18.41
C GLY A 15 -17.79 -6.66 -17.52
N SER A 16 -17.72 -5.48 -18.14
CA SER A 16 -17.54 -4.21 -17.44
C SER A 16 -18.64 -3.93 -16.41
N GLU A 17 -19.89 -4.30 -16.71
CA GLU A 17 -21.03 -4.14 -15.80
C GLU A 17 -20.88 -4.98 -14.52
N GLN A 18 -20.47 -6.23 -14.68
CA GLN A 18 -20.27 -7.16 -13.54
C GLN A 18 -19.11 -6.68 -12.65
N ILE A 19 -18.01 -6.23 -13.26
CA ILE A 19 -16.86 -5.69 -12.54
C ILE A 19 -17.25 -4.41 -11.80
N ALA A 20 -18.01 -3.52 -12.45
CA ALA A 20 -18.48 -2.28 -11.85
C ALA A 20 -19.41 -2.55 -10.66
N GLN A 21 -20.36 -3.47 -10.82
CA GLN A 21 -21.26 -3.89 -9.75
C GLN A 21 -20.51 -4.47 -8.55
N ALA A 22 -19.58 -5.38 -8.80
CA ALA A 22 -18.76 -5.99 -7.75
C ALA A 22 -17.88 -4.98 -7.01
N ALA A 23 -17.42 -3.93 -7.72
CA ALA A 23 -16.62 -2.86 -7.14
C ALA A 23 -17.45 -1.74 -6.48
N GLY A 24 -18.77 -1.71 -6.67
CA GLY A 24 -19.65 -0.62 -6.23
C GLY A 24 -19.34 0.70 -6.96
N LEU A 25 -18.98 0.64 -8.24
CA LEU A 25 -18.53 1.77 -9.04
C LEU A 25 -19.44 2.01 -10.25
N ASN A 26 -19.37 3.21 -10.81
CA ASN A 26 -20.10 3.54 -12.04
C ASN A 26 -19.46 2.82 -13.25
N GLU A 27 -20.28 2.09 -14.01
CA GLU A 27 -19.86 1.26 -15.13
C GLU A 27 -19.11 2.04 -16.20
N ARG A 28 -19.56 3.24 -16.55
CA ARG A 28 -18.92 4.05 -17.56
C ARG A 28 -17.42 4.26 -17.28
N TYR A 29 -17.08 4.61 -16.06
CA TYR A 29 -15.69 4.85 -15.66
C TYR A 29 -14.90 3.56 -15.52
N VAL A 30 -15.53 2.47 -15.12
CA VAL A 30 -14.90 1.14 -15.07
C VAL A 30 -14.57 0.68 -16.49
N ARG A 31 -15.47 0.84 -17.45
CA ARG A 31 -15.24 0.49 -18.85
C ARG A 31 -14.09 1.29 -19.49
N GLU A 32 -14.04 2.60 -19.26
CA GLU A 32 -12.93 3.43 -19.76
C GLU A 32 -11.59 3.01 -19.13
N TRP A 33 -11.60 2.70 -17.83
CA TRP A 33 -10.42 2.19 -17.15
C TRP A 33 -10.00 0.82 -17.68
N LEU A 34 -10.93 -0.11 -17.90
CA LEU A 34 -10.67 -1.43 -18.48
C LEU A 34 -10.08 -1.31 -19.89
N ALA A 35 -10.60 -0.41 -20.70
CA ALA A 35 -10.05 -0.15 -22.04
C ALA A 35 -8.58 0.32 -21.96
N ALA A 36 -8.27 1.27 -21.08
CA ALA A 36 -6.91 1.74 -20.87
C ALA A 36 -5.99 0.62 -20.36
N MET A 37 -6.44 -0.19 -19.39
CA MET A 37 -5.66 -1.31 -18.85
C MET A 37 -5.49 -2.44 -19.87
N GLY A 38 -6.49 -2.66 -20.75
CA GLY A 38 -6.41 -3.62 -21.84
C GLY A 38 -5.37 -3.21 -22.89
N VAL A 39 -5.37 -1.95 -23.32
CA VAL A 39 -4.35 -1.40 -24.23
C VAL A 39 -2.95 -1.48 -23.62
N ALA A 40 -2.82 -1.21 -22.32
CA ALA A 40 -1.57 -1.34 -21.57
C ALA A 40 -1.16 -2.81 -21.32
N ARG A 41 -1.96 -3.80 -21.70
CA ARG A 41 -1.74 -5.25 -21.48
C ARG A 41 -1.63 -5.63 -20.00
N ILE A 42 -2.19 -4.83 -19.12
CA ILE A 42 -2.28 -5.12 -17.67
C ILE A 42 -3.48 -6.02 -17.40
N VAL A 43 -4.60 -5.76 -18.07
CA VAL A 43 -5.81 -6.57 -18.04
C VAL A 43 -5.95 -7.25 -19.39
N HIS A 44 -6.31 -8.52 -19.40
CA HIS A 44 -6.58 -9.25 -20.61
C HIS A 44 -8.04 -9.06 -21.02
N TYR A 45 -8.28 -8.76 -22.30
CA TYR A 45 -9.60 -8.65 -22.90
C TYR A 45 -9.81 -9.76 -23.93
N GLN A 46 -10.95 -10.42 -23.85
CA GLN A 46 -11.39 -11.47 -24.79
C GLN A 46 -12.46 -10.88 -25.72
N PRO A 47 -12.12 -10.55 -26.99
CA PRO A 47 -13.06 -9.87 -27.90
C PRO A 47 -14.33 -10.69 -28.19
N GLU A 48 -14.20 -12.01 -28.30
CA GLU A 48 -15.31 -12.91 -28.67
C GLU A 48 -16.41 -12.94 -27.63
N SER A 49 -16.06 -12.79 -26.37
CA SER A 49 -16.98 -12.83 -25.22
C SER A 49 -17.19 -11.47 -24.56
N ALA A 50 -16.43 -10.45 -24.95
CA ALA A 50 -16.37 -9.13 -24.31
C ALA A 50 -16.05 -9.19 -22.81
N LEU A 51 -15.23 -10.17 -22.39
CA LEU A 51 -14.85 -10.37 -21.01
C LEU A 51 -13.43 -9.88 -20.73
N TYR A 52 -13.25 -9.42 -19.50
CA TYR A 52 -11.97 -8.97 -18.95
C TYR A 52 -11.55 -9.89 -17.82
N HIS A 53 -10.25 -10.16 -17.68
CA HIS A 53 -9.69 -10.80 -16.51
C HIS A 53 -8.33 -10.22 -16.16
N LEU A 54 -7.97 -10.27 -14.87
CA LEU A 54 -6.66 -9.87 -14.39
C LEU A 54 -5.72 -11.09 -14.45
N PRO A 55 -4.64 -11.05 -15.28
CA PRO A 55 -3.66 -12.13 -15.34
C PRO A 55 -2.98 -12.36 -13.98
N SER A 56 -2.54 -13.59 -13.73
CA SER A 56 -1.86 -13.96 -12.48
C SER A 56 -0.62 -13.10 -12.19
N VAL A 57 0.15 -12.76 -13.21
CA VAL A 57 1.28 -11.82 -13.09
C VAL A 57 0.83 -10.46 -12.59
N ALA A 58 -0.23 -9.89 -13.18
CA ALA A 58 -0.76 -8.60 -12.73
C ALA A 58 -1.35 -8.70 -11.30
N THR A 59 -2.00 -9.81 -10.97
CA THR A 59 -2.47 -10.10 -9.61
C THR A 59 -1.32 -10.08 -8.60
N ALA A 60 -0.18 -10.67 -8.95
CA ALA A 60 1.01 -10.77 -8.08
C ALA A 60 1.69 -9.41 -7.80
N PHE A 61 1.40 -8.35 -8.57
CA PHE A 61 2.04 -7.05 -8.40
C PHE A 61 1.10 -5.87 -8.18
N LEU A 62 -0.21 -6.04 -8.42
CA LEU A 62 -1.15 -4.90 -8.41
C LEU A 62 -2.28 -5.03 -7.38
N THR A 63 -2.35 -6.15 -6.67
CA THR A 63 -3.36 -6.36 -5.63
C THR A 63 -2.77 -6.15 -4.23
N ARG A 64 -3.62 -5.87 -3.23
CA ARG A 64 -3.18 -5.77 -1.84
C ARG A 64 -2.66 -7.08 -1.24
N ARG A 65 -2.99 -8.21 -1.87
CA ARG A 65 -2.41 -9.53 -1.53
C ARG A 65 -0.97 -9.69 -2.03
N ALA A 66 -0.53 -8.87 -2.97
CA ALA A 66 0.82 -8.87 -3.54
C ALA A 66 1.83 -8.22 -2.57
N SER A 67 2.02 -8.82 -1.41
CA SER A 67 3.06 -8.40 -0.45
C SER A 67 4.30 -9.30 -0.63
N PRO A 68 5.50 -8.75 -0.67
CA PRO A 68 5.92 -7.35 -0.48
C PRO A 68 5.97 -6.49 -1.76
N ASN A 69 5.51 -6.97 -2.90
CA ASN A 69 5.79 -6.39 -4.22
C ASN A 69 4.60 -5.62 -4.83
N ASN A 70 3.73 -5.02 -4.03
CA ASN A 70 2.57 -4.30 -4.56
C ASN A 70 2.92 -2.95 -5.17
N LEU A 71 3.12 -2.91 -6.48
CA LEU A 71 3.41 -1.68 -7.22
C LEU A 71 2.25 -0.66 -7.15
N ALA A 72 1.01 -1.12 -6.97
CA ALA A 72 -0.14 -0.22 -6.84
C ALA A 72 -0.12 0.55 -5.51
N ALA A 73 0.52 0.02 -4.47
CA ALA A 73 0.75 0.76 -3.23
C ALA A 73 1.73 1.91 -3.46
N ALA A 74 2.88 1.64 -4.07
CA ALA A 74 3.89 2.66 -4.41
C ALA A 74 3.34 3.72 -5.37
N ALA A 75 2.54 3.32 -6.37
CA ALA A 75 1.95 4.25 -7.34
C ALA A 75 1.00 5.30 -6.70
N GLN A 76 0.53 5.09 -5.47
CA GLN A 76 -0.27 6.07 -4.75
C GLN A 76 0.49 7.35 -4.40
N PHE A 77 1.83 7.30 -4.35
CA PHE A 77 2.65 8.49 -4.12
C PHE A 77 2.55 9.50 -5.26
N VAL A 78 2.33 9.06 -6.50
CA VAL A 78 2.22 9.96 -7.66
C VAL A 78 1.13 11.02 -7.47
N PRO A 79 -0.16 10.67 -7.27
CA PRO A 79 -1.19 11.67 -7.03
C PRO A 79 -1.09 12.34 -5.65
N LEU A 80 -0.46 11.68 -4.68
CA LEU A 80 -0.25 12.26 -3.34
C LEU A 80 0.71 13.45 -3.40
N LEU A 81 1.86 13.26 -4.04
CA LEU A 81 2.89 14.30 -4.19
C LEU A 81 2.46 15.36 -5.21
N GLY A 82 1.79 14.95 -6.30
CA GLY A 82 1.24 15.89 -7.29
C GLY A 82 0.19 16.83 -6.68
N GLY A 83 -0.51 16.42 -5.63
CA GLY A 83 -1.49 17.28 -4.94
C GLY A 83 -0.89 18.47 -4.18
N VAL A 84 0.42 18.49 -3.96
CA VAL A 84 1.15 19.57 -3.24
C VAL A 84 2.25 20.21 -4.08
N GLU A 85 2.30 19.91 -5.37
CA GLU A 85 3.37 20.38 -6.27
C GLU A 85 3.57 21.90 -6.22
N ASP A 86 2.49 22.67 -6.35
CA ASP A 86 2.55 24.15 -6.30
C ASP A 86 3.12 24.66 -4.97
N SER A 87 2.73 24.02 -3.86
CA SER A 87 3.24 24.37 -2.52
C SER A 87 4.74 24.08 -2.40
N ILE A 88 5.20 22.97 -2.98
CA ILE A 88 6.62 22.62 -3.03
C ILE A 88 7.39 23.65 -3.86
N VAL A 89 6.90 24.02 -5.04
CA VAL A 89 7.51 25.05 -5.90
C VAL A 89 7.61 26.39 -5.15
N GLU A 90 6.61 26.74 -4.36
CA GLU A 90 6.65 27.96 -3.57
C GLU A 90 7.69 27.90 -2.44
N CYS A 91 7.89 26.72 -1.83
CA CYS A 91 8.97 26.52 -0.87
C CYS A 91 10.36 26.70 -1.49
N PHE A 92 10.55 26.35 -2.77
CA PHE A 92 11.81 26.63 -3.48
C PHE A 92 12.07 28.12 -3.65
N ARG A 93 11.04 28.95 -3.74
CA ARG A 93 11.15 30.40 -3.93
C ARG A 93 11.35 31.15 -2.61
N ARG A 94 10.65 30.74 -1.56
CA ARG A 94 10.53 31.50 -0.30
C ARG A 94 11.11 30.80 0.91
N GLY A 95 11.54 29.53 0.77
CA GLY A 95 11.91 28.70 1.89
C GLY A 95 10.68 28.18 2.65
N GLY A 96 10.90 27.59 3.82
CA GLY A 96 9.86 26.95 4.62
C GLY A 96 9.69 25.48 4.28
N GLY A 97 8.48 24.94 4.49
CA GLY A 97 8.13 23.54 4.21
C GLY A 97 6.62 23.39 4.03
N VAL A 98 6.23 22.29 3.38
CA VAL A 98 4.81 21.92 3.23
C VAL A 98 4.41 21.08 4.44
N PRO A 99 3.40 21.51 5.24
CA PRO A 99 2.97 20.77 6.41
C PRO A 99 2.34 19.42 6.03
N TYR A 100 2.45 18.42 6.92
CA TYR A 100 1.96 17.07 6.67
C TYR A 100 0.46 17.00 6.34
N GLU A 101 -0.33 17.88 6.94
CA GLU A 101 -1.79 17.97 6.73
C GLU A 101 -2.15 18.27 5.27
N SER A 102 -1.26 18.97 4.55
CA SER A 102 -1.46 19.32 3.14
C SER A 102 -1.38 18.10 2.21
N TYR A 103 -0.71 17.03 2.64
CA TYR A 103 -0.57 15.80 1.84
C TYR A 103 -1.79 14.86 1.91
N GLY A 104 -2.86 15.26 2.58
CA GLY A 104 -4.11 14.49 2.64
C GLY A 104 -3.94 13.08 3.20
N ARG A 105 -3.81 12.08 2.32
CA ARG A 105 -3.72 10.66 2.70
C ARG A 105 -2.29 10.18 3.02
N PHE A 106 -1.35 11.03 3.32
CA PHE A 106 0.06 10.66 3.48
C PHE A 106 0.25 9.49 4.47
N HIS A 107 -0.31 9.58 5.67
CA HIS A 107 -0.16 8.54 6.69
C HIS A 107 -0.75 7.19 6.27
N GLN A 108 -1.88 7.20 5.53
CA GLN A 108 -2.48 5.96 5.01
C GLN A 108 -1.60 5.30 3.97
N VAL A 109 -1.05 6.09 3.02
CA VAL A 109 -0.17 5.59 1.97
C VAL A 109 1.15 5.10 2.55
N MET A 110 1.76 5.85 3.47
CA MET A 110 2.97 5.45 4.18
C MET A 110 2.75 4.16 4.98
N ALA A 111 1.61 4.03 5.67
CA ALA A 111 1.29 2.83 6.42
C ALA A 111 1.07 1.60 5.51
N GLU A 112 0.52 1.78 4.30
CA GLU A 112 0.39 0.72 3.30
C GLU A 112 1.78 0.33 2.76
N GLU A 113 2.60 1.30 2.38
CA GLU A 113 3.96 1.09 1.89
C GLU A 113 4.87 0.43 2.95
N SER A 114 4.86 0.93 4.17
CA SER A 114 5.61 0.34 5.29
C SER A 114 5.20 -1.12 5.55
N SER A 115 3.93 -1.47 5.33
CA SER A 115 3.49 -2.87 5.43
C SER A 115 4.11 -3.75 4.35
N GLN A 116 4.32 -3.21 3.14
CA GLN A 116 4.92 -3.93 2.01
C GLN A 116 6.43 -4.09 2.14
N THR A 117 7.10 -3.16 2.77
CA THR A 117 8.57 -3.09 2.84
C THR A 117 9.13 -3.50 4.20
N VAL A 118 8.74 -2.79 5.25
CA VAL A 118 9.29 -2.99 6.60
C VAL A 118 8.64 -4.18 7.29
N VAL A 119 7.31 -4.20 7.38
CA VAL A 119 6.60 -5.23 8.17
C VAL A 119 6.75 -6.60 7.53
N SER A 120 6.69 -6.69 6.19
CA SER A 120 6.88 -7.96 5.48
C SER A 120 8.30 -8.53 5.61
N ALA A 121 9.31 -7.66 5.71
CA ALA A 121 10.70 -8.07 5.87
C ALA A 121 11.16 -8.19 7.35
N LEU A 122 10.29 -7.90 8.30
CA LEU A 122 10.66 -7.70 9.71
C LEU A 122 11.35 -8.92 10.31
N HIS A 123 10.76 -10.10 10.15
CA HIS A 123 11.26 -11.35 10.77
C HIS A 123 12.41 -12.00 10.02
N GLU A 124 12.37 -11.98 8.69
CA GLU A 124 13.33 -12.69 7.85
C GLU A 124 14.47 -11.81 7.36
N GLY A 125 14.27 -10.49 7.28
CA GLY A 125 15.25 -9.56 6.75
C GLY A 125 15.83 -8.59 7.79
N ILE A 126 15.00 -8.01 8.66
CA ILE A 126 15.43 -6.92 9.55
C ILE A 126 15.95 -7.45 10.89
N LEU A 127 15.18 -8.26 11.61
CA LEU A 127 15.60 -8.78 12.91
C LEU A 127 16.89 -9.60 12.85
N PRO A 128 17.16 -10.40 11.80
CA PRO A 128 18.42 -11.15 11.69
C PRO A 128 19.68 -10.31 11.50
N LEU A 129 19.55 -9.00 11.19
CA LEU A 129 20.70 -8.09 11.10
C LEU A 129 21.42 -7.94 12.46
N ASP A 130 20.71 -8.15 13.57
CA ASP A 130 21.29 -8.36 14.90
C ASP A 130 20.99 -9.80 15.35
N PRO A 131 21.96 -10.74 15.23
CA PRO A 131 21.73 -12.15 15.54
C PRO A 131 21.24 -12.45 16.96
N GLY A 132 21.50 -11.55 17.92
CA GLY A 132 21.06 -11.68 19.30
C GLY A 132 19.66 -11.11 19.58
N LEU A 133 19.12 -10.28 18.71
CA LEU A 133 17.92 -9.49 18.97
C LEU A 133 16.69 -10.36 19.19
N SER A 134 16.44 -11.33 18.33
CA SER A 134 15.29 -12.24 18.45
C SER A 134 15.32 -13.02 19.77
N GLY A 135 16.51 -13.39 20.26
CA GLY A 135 16.69 -14.05 21.56
C GLY A 135 16.31 -13.13 22.71
N ARG A 136 16.81 -11.89 22.70
CA ARG A 136 16.48 -10.85 23.69
C ARG A 136 14.98 -10.54 23.70
N LEU A 137 14.37 -10.42 22.53
CA LEU A 137 12.93 -10.18 22.39
C LEU A 137 12.08 -11.30 23.01
N ARG A 138 12.50 -12.57 22.88
CA ARG A 138 11.82 -13.71 23.54
C ARG A 138 11.99 -13.71 25.04
N GLN A 139 13.13 -13.24 25.55
CA GLN A 139 13.41 -13.15 26.99
C GLN A 139 12.70 -11.98 27.66
N GLY A 140 12.28 -10.99 26.90
CA GLY A 140 11.60 -9.79 27.37
C GLY A 140 12.54 -8.60 27.50
N ILE A 141 12.42 -7.67 26.57
CA ILE A 141 13.11 -6.37 26.60
C ILE A 141 12.12 -5.23 26.36
N ARG A 142 12.58 -4.02 26.56
CA ARG A 142 11.86 -2.81 26.18
C ARG A 142 12.36 -2.31 24.84
N VAL A 143 11.44 -2.03 23.92
CA VAL A 143 11.72 -1.52 22.58
C VAL A 143 11.03 -0.18 22.42
N LEU A 144 11.75 0.80 21.93
CA LEU A 144 11.24 2.12 21.56
C LEU A 144 11.38 2.30 20.05
N ASP A 145 10.29 2.68 19.40
CA ASP A 145 10.23 3.08 18.00
C ASP A 145 9.88 4.57 17.91
N VAL A 146 10.79 5.38 17.40
CA VAL A 146 10.61 6.82 17.23
C VAL A 146 10.28 7.11 15.77
N GLY A 147 9.10 7.72 15.54
CA GLY A 147 8.53 7.84 14.21
C GLY A 147 7.77 6.58 13.80
N CYS A 148 7.05 5.96 14.74
CA CYS A 148 6.40 4.66 14.53
C CYS A 148 5.21 4.70 13.56
N GLY A 149 4.79 5.87 13.11
CA GLY A 149 3.62 6.05 12.25
C GLY A 149 2.39 5.38 12.86
N SER A 150 1.72 4.52 12.08
CA SER A 150 0.53 3.77 12.54
C SER A 150 0.85 2.60 13.49
N GLY A 151 2.10 2.39 13.88
CA GLY A 151 2.55 1.35 14.82
C GLY A 151 2.42 -0.09 14.30
N LYS A 152 2.35 -0.30 12.99
CA LYS A 152 2.15 -1.65 12.41
C LYS A 152 3.30 -2.59 12.74
N ALA A 153 4.55 -2.12 12.64
CA ALA A 153 5.73 -2.91 12.99
C ALA A 153 5.73 -3.29 14.48
N LEU A 154 5.44 -2.34 15.36
CA LEU A 154 5.34 -2.60 16.81
C LEU A 154 4.24 -3.61 17.14
N ARG A 155 3.08 -3.52 16.47
CA ARG A 155 1.99 -4.50 16.70
C ARG A 155 2.38 -5.89 16.24
N GLU A 156 3.11 -6.01 15.13
CA GLU A 156 3.62 -7.30 14.64
C GLU A 156 4.64 -7.88 15.62
N LEU A 157 5.58 -7.06 16.11
CA LEU A 157 6.54 -7.46 17.11
C LEU A 157 5.87 -7.87 18.43
N ALA A 158 4.87 -7.11 18.90
CA ALA A 158 4.15 -7.42 20.14
C ALA A 158 3.39 -8.76 20.06
N ARG A 159 2.85 -9.11 18.88
CA ARG A 159 2.23 -10.42 18.65
C ARG A 159 3.26 -11.56 18.68
N SER A 160 4.43 -11.33 18.08
CA SER A 160 5.48 -12.34 17.94
C SER A 160 6.31 -12.52 19.20
N TYR A 161 6.41 -11.47 20.03
CA TYR A 161 7.26 -11.42 21.24
C TYR A 161 6.50 -10.87 22.45
N PRO A 162 5.52 -11.62 22.97
CA PRO A 162 4.61 -11.14 24.02
C PRO A 162 5.29 -10.89 25.39
N GLN A 163 6.53 -11.35 25.58
CA GLN A 163 7.31 -11.09 26.81
C GLN A 163 7.98 -9.70 26.78
N SER A 164 8.08 -9.08 25.61
CA SER A 164 8.70 -7.76 25.43
C SER A 164 7.67 -6.63 25.51
N GLN A 165 8.14 -5.44 25.87
CA GLN A 165 7.33 -4.23 25.90
C GLN A 165 7.69 -3.33 24.70
N PHE A 166 6.68 -2.83 24.02
CA PHE A 166 6.85 -2.00 22.84
C PHE A 166 6.20 -0.64 23.04
N ILE A 167 6.95 0.41 22.80
CA ILE A 167 6.53 1.79 22.93
C ILE A 167 6.79 2.49 21.60
N GLY A 168 5.81 3.20 21.07
CA GLY A 168 5.95 3.99 19.85
C GLY A 168 5.68 5.46 20.14
N TYR A 169 6.49 6.34 19.55
CA TYR A 169 6.24 7.76 19.48
C TYR A 169 6.18 8.19 18.03
N ASP A 170 5.21 9.04 17.72
CA ASP A 170 5.14 9.72 16.43
C ASP A 170 4.81 11.19 16.63
N PHE A 171 5.28 12.02 15.71
CA PHE A 171 5.01 13.45 15.71
C PHE A 171 3.56 13.74 15.31
N SER A 172 3.00 12.91 14.45
CA SER A 172 1.62 13.05 13.98
C SER A 172 0.65 12.33 14.92
N ALA A 173 -0.43 13.00 15.25
CA ALA A 173 -1.56 12.43 16.01
C ALA A 173 -2.60 11.72 15.12
N ALA A 174 -2.32 11.49 13.82
CA ALA A 174 -3.24 10.92 12.84
C ALA A 174 -3.32 9.40 12.91
#